data_1a6c54c1ee2bfe0e76df4b70d99b19d7
#
_entry.id   1a6c54c1ee2bfe0e76df4b70d99b19d7
#
_cell.length_a   1.000
_cell.length_b   1.000
_cell.length_c   1.000
_cell.angle_alpha   90.00
_cell.angle_beta   90.00
_cell.angle_gamma   90.00
#
_symmetry.space_group_name_H-M   'P 1'
#
loop_
_entity.id
_entity.type
_entity.pdbx_description
1 polymer ?
#
loop_
_entity_poly.entity_id
_entity_poly.type
_entity_poly.pdbx_seq_one_letter_code
_entity_poly.pdbx_strand_id
1 'polypeptide(L)'
;MFKQIVETNKRTSLIVDAFEEVTHMVERAERMFDAACTAFMGDQERDVDISAEDRAINEGERMIRRLVTQHLTINPTQDLPASLALFSIVHDVERIGDYAKSLSELCQWQSDSESSDAGCQLHEKIAPLFAQLLQALRDEDVDAARQVMRTHEEVKIASDTFVTGAFQDEASNRHTVVQVMAVRFLRRISAHLSNVASSVVNPLDRIGGKEQE
;
A
#
# COMPACT_ATOMS: atom_id res chain seq x y z
N MET A 1 17.55 6.74 -8.09
CA MET A 1 18.08 5.52 -7.43
C MET A 1 17.63 4.26 -8.17
N PHE A 2 16.34 3.98 -8.29
CA PHE A 2 15.83 2.80 -9.00
C PHE A 2 16.00 2.87 -10.53
N LYS A 3 15.84 4.04 -11.13
CA LYS A 3 16.03 4.26 -12.59
C LYS A 3 17.42 3.88 -13.08
N GLN A 4 18.46 4.17 -12.29
CA GLN A 4 19.83 3.77 -12.62
C GLN A 4 20.01 2.25 -12.69
N ILE A 5 19.28 1.51 -11.84
CA ILE A 5 19.28 0.04 -11.84
C ILE A 5 18.75 -0.49 -13.16
N VAL A 6 17.61 0.04 -13.61
CA VAL A 6 16.94 -0.40 -14.84
C VAL A 6 17.76 0.00 -16.10
N GLU A 7 18.36 1.19 -16.13
CA GLU A 7 19.11 1.70 -17.29
C GLU A 7 20.51 1.08 -17.43
N THR A 8 21.18 0.74 -16.32
CA THR A 8 22.59 0.29 -16.35
C THR A 8 22.73 -1.19 -16.70
N ASN A 9 21.68 -2.00 -16.61
CA ASN A 9 21.83 -3.44 -16.70
C ASN A 9 20.87 -4.10 -17.68
N LYS A 10 21.31 -4.24 -18.94
CA LYS A 10 20.69 -5.14 -19.93
C LYS A 10 20.92 -6.64 -19.64
N ARG A 11 21.50 -7.00 -18.48
CA ARG A 11 21.68 -8.35 -18.00
C ARG A 11 20.92 -8.51 -16.70
N THR A 12 20.19 -9.61 -16.59
CA THR A 12 19.44 -10.03 -15.38
C THR A 12 20.24 -9.74 -14.11
N SER A 13 19.83 -8.72 -13.36
CA SER A 13 20.45 -8.34 -12.09
C SER A 13 19.46 -8.66 -10.99
N LEU A 14 19.92 -9.34 -9.94
CA LEU A 14 19.08 -9.71 -8.79
C LEU A 14 18.32 -8.51 -8.20
N ILE A 15 18.89 -7.31 -8.32
CA ILE A 15 18.24 -6.10 -7.81
C ILE A 15 17.16 -5.58 -8.76
N VAL A 16 17.31 -5.80 -10.09
CA VAL A 16 16.26 -5.50 -11.07
C VAL A 16 15.07 -6.44 -10.85
N ASP A 17 15.33 -7.74 -10.71
CA ASP A 17 14.29 -8.73 -10.44
C ASP A 17 13.54 -8.41 -9.13
N ALA A 18 14.27 -7.95 -8.08
CA ALA A 18 13.66 -7.52 -6.83
C ALA A 18 12.79 -6.28 -7.00
N PHE A 19 13.19 -5.32 -7.83
CA PHE A 19 12.41 -4.12 -8.13
C PHE A 19 11.13 -4.45 -8.92
N GLU A 20 11.23 -5.31 -9.94
CA GLU A 20 10.08 -5.78 -10.71
C GLU A 20 9.08 -6.51 -9.80
N GLU A 21 9.56 -7.35 -8.88
CA GLU A 21 8.68 -8.05 -7.94
C GLU A 21 7.96 -7.09 -6.99
N VAL A 22 8.62 -6.01 -6.49
CA VAL A 22 7.93 -4.97 -5.70
C VAL A 22 6.77 -4.36 -6.49
N THR A 23 6.97 -4.04 -7.78
CA THR A 23 5.91 -3.46 -8.61
C THR A 23 4.75 -4.44 -8.80
N HIS A 24 5.04 -5.72 -9.02
CA HIS A 24 4.00 -6.77 -9.10
C HIS A 24 3.24 -6.94 -7.79
N MET A 25 3.93 -6.86 -6.64
CA MET A 25 3.26 -6.91 -5.34
C MET A 25 2.31 -5.72 -5.15
N VAL A 26 2.70 -4.50 -5.56
CA VAL A 26 1.81 -3.32 -5.51
C VAL A 26 0.58 -3.51 -6.40
N GLU A 27 0.73 -4.03 -7.62
CA GLU A 27 -0.38 -4.33 -8.54
C GLU A 27 -1.32 -5.41 -7.96
N ARG A 28 -0.80 -6.43 -7.25
CA ARG A 28 -1.61 -7.43 -6.54
C ARG A 28 -2.38 -6.80 -5.39
N ALA A 29 -1.71 -5.97 -4.59
CA ALA A 29 -2.34 -5.27 -3.47
C ALA A 29 -3.44 -4.30 -3.94
N GLU A 30 -3.28 -3.64 -5.10
CA GLU A 30 -4.32 -2.84 -5.75
C GLU A 30 -5.57 -3.69 -6.08
N ARG A 31 -5.37 -4.87 -6.73
CA ARG A 31 -6.50 -5.77 -7.04
C ARG A 31 -7.24 -6.24 -5.78
N MET A 32 -6.49 -6.59 -4.73
CA MET A 32 -7.07 -6.96 -3.43
C MET A 32 -7.85 -5.81 -2.81
N PHE A 33 -7.29 -4.61 -2.83
CA PHE A 33 -7.91 -3.39 -2.32
C PHE A 33 -9.22 -3.09 -3.03
N ASP A 34 -9.20 -3.08 -4.36
CA ASP A 34 -10.39 -2.82 -5.18
C ASP A 34 -11.48 -3.87 -4.94
N ALA A 35 -11.12 -5.15 -4.88
CA ALA A 35 -12.08 -6.23 -4.63
C ALA A 35 -12.69 -6.11 -3.22
N ALA A 36 -11.86 -5.84 -2.20
CA ALA A 36 -12.31 -5.68 -0.83
C ALA A 36 -13.24 -4.47 -0.66
N CYS A 37 -12.90 -3.32 -1.27
CA CYS A 37 -13.73 -2.13 -1.23
C CYS A 37 -15.05 -2.34 -1.98
N THR A 38 -15.03 -2.94 -3.17
CA THR A 38 -16.23 -3.27 -3.96
C THR A 38 -17.19 -4.15 -3.14
N ALA A 39 -16.68 -5.23 -2.54
CA ALA A 39 -17.48 -6.10 -1.68
C ALA A 39 -18.02 -5.36 -0.45
N PHE A 40 -17.18 -4.51 0.19
CA PHE A 40 -17.58 -3.74 1.36
C PHE A 40 -18.63 -2.67 1.05
N MET A 41 -18.66 -2.12 -0.15
CA MET A 41 -19.68 -1.16 -0.60
C MET A 41 -21.00 -1.82 -1.06
N GLY A 42 -21.07 -3.16 -1.08
CA GLY A 42 -22.25 -3.92 -1.48
C GLY A 42 -22.42 -4.06 -3.00
N ASP A 43 -21.39 -3.71 -3.78
CA ASP A 43 -21.37 -3.93 -5.21
C ASP A 43 -21.05 -5.40 -5.54
N GLN A 44 -21.30 -5.81 -6.80
CA GLN A 44 -21.05 -7.19 -7.22
C GLN A 44 -19.57 -7.57 -7.00
N GLU A 45 -19.40 -8.72 -6.37
CA GLU A 45 -18.09 -9.30 -6.05
C GLU A 45 -17.22 -9.40 -7.32
N ARG A 46 -16.03 -8.81 -7.30
CA ARG A 46 -15.03 -9.06 -8.32
C ARG A 46 -14.48 -10.47 -8.11
N ASP A 47 -14.30 -11.22 -9.19
CA ASP A 47 -13.72 -12.59 -9.16
C ASP A 47 -12.21 -12.52 -8.86
N VAL A 48 -11.87 -12.13 -7.62
CA VAL A 48 -10.50 -12.06 -7.12
C VAL A 48 -10.37 -12.96 -5.90
N ASP A 49 -9.54 -14.00 -6.02
CA ASP A 49 -9.17 -14.83 -4.86
C ASP A 49 -8.19 -14.05 -3.96
N ILE A 50 -8.75 -13.29 -3.01
CA ILE A 50 -8.00 -12.51 -2.00
C ILE A 50 -6.94 -13.38 -1.30
N SER A 51 -7.27 -14.63 -0.98
CA SER A 51 -6.35 -15.53 -0.28
C SER A 51 -5.18 -15.98 -1.17
N ALA A 52 -5.40 -16.14 -2.47
CA ALA A 52 -4.34 -16.45 -3.41
C ALA A 52 -3.40 -15.25 -3.64
N GLU A 53 -3.97 -14.05 -3.81
CA GLU A 53 -3.19 -12.82 -3.95
C GLU A 53 -2.37 -12.52 -2.68
N ASP A 54 -2.94 -12.68 -1.49
CA ASP A 54 -2.25 -12.54 -0.20
C ASP A 54 -1.05 -13.49 -0.09
N ARG A 55 -1.23 -14.78 -0.44
CA ARG A 55 -0.11 -15.73 -0.47
C ARG A 55 0.98 -15.32 -1.45
N ALA A 56 0.61 -14.82 -2.63
CA ALA A 56 1.56 -14.38 -3.64
C ALA A 56 2.35 -13.14 -3.18
N ILE A 57 1.71 -12.18 -2.51
CA ILE A 57 2.38 -11.02 -1.90
C ILE A 57 3.38 -11.48 -0.82
N ASN A 58 2.98 -12.39 0.06
CA ASN A 58 3.87 -12.95 1.10
C ASN A 58 5.07 -13.70 0.51
N GLU A 59 4.89 -14.40 -0.61
CA GLU A 59 6.00 -15.05 -1.33
C GLU A 59 6.91 -14.03 -2.00
N GLY A 60 6.36 -12.97 -2.59
CA GLY A 60 7.09 -11.85 -3.16
C GLY A 60 7.99 -11.17 -2.12
N GLU A 61 7.47 -10.88 -0.92
CA GLU A 61 8.28 -10.31 0.17
C GLU A 61 9.50 -11.20 0.48
N ARG A 62 9.29 -12.50 0.62
CA ARG A 62 10.39 -13.45 0.90
C ARG A 62 11.38 -13.52 -0.27
N MET A 63 10.89 -13.47 -1.50
CA MET A 63 11.71 -13.49 -2.72
C MET A 63 12.58 -12.25 -2.78
N ILE A 64 12.03 -11.05 -2.59
CA ILE A 64 12.76 -9.78 -2.61
C ILE A 64 13.86 -9.78 -1.54
N ARG A 65 13.53 -10.17 -0.31
CA ARG A 65 14.53 -10.27 0.78
C ARG A 65 15.68 -11.21 0.42
N ARG A 66 15.40 -12.31 -0.27
CA ARG A 66 16.41 -13.26 -0.73
C ARG A 66 17.26 -12.65 -1.85
N LEU A 67 16.64 -12.05 -2.87
CA LEU A 67 17.33 -11.43 -3.99
C LEU A 67 18.28 -10.31 -3.53
N VAL A 68 17.79 -9.43 -2.66
CA VAL A 68 18.59 -8.35 -2.07
C VAL A 68 19.77 -8.91 -1.26
N THR A 69 19.52 -9.91 -0.42
CA THR A 69 20.59 -10.53 0.38
C THR A 69 21.64 -11.19 -0.52
N GLN A 70 21.24 -11.92 -1.55
CA GLN A 70 22.15 -12.53 -2.51
C GLN A 70 22.95 -11.47 -3.29
N HIS A 71 22.29 -10.40 -3.75
CA HIS A 71 22.97 -9.30 -4.44
C HIS A 71 24.06 -8.68 -3.56
N LEU A 72 23.74 -8.31 -2.33
CA LEU A 72 24.70 -7.69 -1.39
C LEU A 72 25.80 -8.67 -0.95
N THR A 73 25.56 -9.97 -0.94
CA THR A 73 26.59 -10.97 -0.67
C THR A 73 27.63 -11.04 -1.77
N ILE A 74 27.19 -10.90 -3.04
CA ILE A 74 28.07 -10.96 -4.22
C ILE A 74 28.73 -9.60 -4.48
N ASN A 75 27.98 -8.52 -4.32
CA ASN A 75 28.39 -7.15 -4.62
C ASN A 75 28.06 -6.19 -3.47
N PRO A 76 28.82 -6.20 -2.35
CA PRO A 76 28.43 -5.51 -1.11
C PRO A 76 28.23 -3.99 -1.21
N THR A 77 28.84 -3.36 -2.21
CA THR A 77 28.79 -1.88 -2.38
C THR A 77 27.97 -1.46 -3.60
N GLN A 78 27.71 -2.38 -4.52
CA GLN A 78 26.96 -2.07 -5.73
C GLN A 78 25.47 -1.95 -5.37
N ASP A 79 24.83 -0.89 -5.83
CA ASP A 79 23.41 -0.62 -5.64
C ASP A 79 22.94 -0.70 -4.16
N LEU A 80 23.88 -0.51 -3.21
CA LEU A 80 23.59 -0.61 -1.78
C LEU A 80 22.41 0.26 -1.33
N PRO A 81 22.30 1.56 -1.72
CA PRO A 81 21.16 2.39 -1.33
C PRO A 81 19.83 1.82 -1.83
N ALA A 82 19.76 1.38 -3.07
CA ALA A 82 18.56 0.82 -3.67
C ALA A 82 18.18 -0.54 -3.02
N SER A 83 19.18 -1.37 -2.73
CA SER A 83 19.00 -2.64 -2.02
C SER A 83 18.38 -2.44 -0.64
N LEU A 84 18.89 -1.48 0.13
CA LEU A 84 18.37 -1.15 1.46
C LEU A 84 16.96 -0.52 1.38
N ALA A 85 16.70 0.32 0.37
CA ALA A 85 15.38 0.88 0.16
C ALA A 85 14.35 -0.21 -0.15
N LEU A 86 14.65 -1.13 -1.09
CA LEU A 86 13.78 -2.27 -1.41
C LEU A 86 13.51 -3.13 -0.19
N PHE A 87 14.55 -3.45 0.59
CA PHE A 87 14.41 -4.24 1.81
C PHE A 87 13.53 -3.55 2.86
N SER A 88 13.56 -2.22 2.93
CA SER A 88 12.73 -1.43 3.83
C SER A 88 11.27 -1.40 3.42
N ILE A 89 10.99 -1.11 2.13
CA ILE A 89 9.61 -0.88 1.66
C ILE A 89 8.82 -2.16 1.40
N VAL A 90 9.48 -3.30 1.19
CA VAL A 90 8.78 -4.54 0.86
C VAL A 90 7.75 -4.95 1.92
N HIS A 91 8.04 -4.72 3.18
CA HIS A 91 7.11 -4.99 4.27
C HIS A 91 5.90 -4.05 4.24
N ASP A 92 6.08 -2.76 3.86
CA ASP A 92 4.95 -1.85 3.70
C ASP A 92 4.01 -2.33 2.60
N VAL A 93 4.52 -2.87 1.49
CA VAL A 93 3.68 -3.43 0.42
C VAL A 93 2.91 -4.67 0.90
N GLU A 94 3.55 -5.56 1.66
CA GLU A 94 2.86 -6.71 2.26
C GLU A 94 1.73 -6.26 3.19
N ARG A 95 1.96 -5.23 4.02
CA ARG A 95 0.93 -4.66 4.89
C ARG A 95 -0.27 -4.09 4.17
N ILE A 96 -0.11 -3.55 2.97
CA ILE A 96 -1.25 -3.11 2.14
C ILE A 96 -2.16 -4.31 1.84
N GLY A 97 -1.59 -5.45 1.44
CA GLY A 97 -2.33 -6.69 1.21
C GLY A 97 -3.05 -7.19 2.47
N ASP A 98 -2.35 -7.23 3.60
CA ASP A 98 -2.92 -7.63 4.90
C ASP A 98 -4.16 -6.82 5.27
N TYR A 99 -4.10 -5.47 5.11
CA TYR A 99 -5.24 -4.62 5.43
C TYR A 99 -6.37 -4.71 4.40
N ALA A 100 -6.06 -4.95 3.12
CA ALA A 100 -7.08 -5.22 2.11
C ALA A 100 -7.83 -6.53 2.42
N LYS A 101 -7.12 -7.59 2.82
CA LYS A 101 -7.72 -8.84 3.29
C LYS A 101 -8.58 -8.62 4.53
N SER A 102 -8.07 -7.88 5.53
CA SER A 102 -8.83 -7.56 6.74
C SER A 102 -10.11 -6.77 6.43
N LEU A 103 -10.07 -5.88 5.44
CA LEU A 103 -11.25 -5.16 4.97
C LEU A 103 -12.29 -6.11 4.34
N SER A 104 -11.85 -7.08 3.51
CA SER A 104 -12.76 -8.08 2.92
C SER A 104 -13.41 -8.96 3.98
N GLU A 105 -12.69 -9.29 5.07
CA GLU A 105 -13.22 -10.07 6.18
C GLU A 105 -14.31 -9.33 6.97
N LEU A 106 -14.34 -7.99 6.93
CA LEU A 106 -15.39 -7.20 7.56
C LEU A 106 -16.76 -7.35 6.87
N CYS A 107 -16.80 -7.71 5.59
CA CYS A 107 -18.05 -7.86 4.82
C CYS A 107 -19.03 -8.84 5.50
N GLN A 108 -18.53 -9.89 6.17
CA GLN A 108 -19.37 -10.84 6.90
C GLN A 108 -20.17 -10.21 8.07
N TRP A 109 -19.78 -9.02 8.52
CA TRP A 109 -20.40 -8.31 9.64
C TRP A 109 -21.25 -7.13 9.19
N GLN A 110 -21.27 -6.84 7.89
CA GLN A 110 -22.05 -5.77 7.31
C GLN A 110 -23.51 -6.18 7.12
N SER A 111 -24.41 -5.23 7.21
CA SER A 111 -25.85 -5.43 6.97
C SER A 111 -26.17 -5.00 5.54
N ASP A 112 -26.95 -5.80 4.79
CA ASP A 112 -27.31 -5.58 3.39
C ASP A 112 -28.04 -4.25 3.10
N SER A 113 -28.47 -3.54 4.13
CA SER A 113 -29.27 -2.32 4.02
C SER A 113 -28.51 -1.00 4.23
N GLU A 114 -27.23 -1.04 4.55
CA GLU A 114 -26.50 0.15 5.00
C GLU A 114 -25.20 0.36 4.16
N SER A 115 -25.22 1.35 3.27
CA SER A 115 -24.02 1.76 2.53
C SER A 115 -23.07 2.60 3.42
N SER A 116 -21.79 2.52 3.16
CA SER A 116 -20.75 3.26 3.88
C SER A 116 -20.31 4.48 3.09
N ASP A 117 -20.92 5.64 3.31
CA ASP A 117 -20.50 6.89 2.67
C ASP A 117 -19.03 7.23 2.98
N ALA A 118 -18.59 7.03 4.23
CA ALA A 118 -17.21 7.30 4.62
C ALA A 118 -16.22 6.33 3.94
N GLY A 119 -16.57 5.05 3.83
CA GLY A 119 -15.77 4.07 3.10
C GLY A 119 -15.63 4.42 1.63
N CYS A 120 -16.73 4.80 0.97
CA CYS A 120 -16.73 5.22 -0.45
C CYS A 120 -15.83 6.44 -0.67
N GLN A 121 -15.95 7.48 0.16
CA GLN A 121 -15.14 8.69 0.04
C GLN A 121 -13.64 8.42 0.22
N LEU A 122 -13.26 7.53 1.14
CA LEU A 122 -11.87 7.14 1.33
C LEU A 122 -11.35 6.26 0.19
N HIS A 123 -12.18 5.34 -0.34
CA HIS A 123 -11.83 4.55 -1.52
C HIS A 123 -11.50 5.45 -2.72
N GLU A 124 -12.36 6.43 -3.04
CA GLU A 124 -12.14 7.38 -4.13
C GLU A 124 -10.81 8.14 -4.01
N LYS A 125 -10.39 8.45 -2.78
CA LYS A 125 -9.10 9.11 -2.54
C LYS A 125 -7.91 8.16 -2.62
N ILE A 126 -8.06 6.90 -2.21
CA ILE A 126 -6.95 5.94 -2.07
C ILE A 126 -6.70 5.20 -3.39
N ALA A 127 -7.73 4.82 -4.14
CA ALA A 127 -7.58 4.05 -5.38
C ALA A 127 -6.57 4.67 -6.38
N PRO A 128 -6.58 5.98 -6.65
CA PRO A 128 -5.61 6.59 -7.55
C PRO A 128 -4.16 6.52 -7.05
N LEU A 129 -3.94 6.32 -5.75
CA LEU A 129 -2.59 6.32 -5.16
C LEU A 129 -1.75 5.13 -5.63
N PHE A 130 -2.36 4.01 -5.99
CA PHE A 130 -1.63 2.84 -6.51
C PHE A 130 -0.94 3.15 -7.83
N ALA A 131 -1.68 3.72 -8.80
CA ALA A 131 -1.11 4.11 -10.08
C ALA A 131 -0.05 5.21 -9.92
N GLN A 132 -0.28 6.20 -9.06
CA GLN A 132 0.69 7.26 -8.75
C GLN A 132 1.95 6.70 -8.08
N LEU A 133 1.81 5.72 -7.19
CA LEU A 133 2.94 5.04 -6.57
C LEU A 133 3.76 4.25 -7.60
N LEU A 134 3.11 3.49 -8.47
CA LEU A 134 3.78 2.76 -9.54
C LEU A 134 4.55 3.70 -10.48
N GLN A 135 3.95 4.84 -10.84
CA GLN A 135 4.63 5.89 -11.61
C GLN A 135 5.84 6.43 -10.85
N ALA A 136 5.67 6.78 -9.56
CA ALA A 136 6.73 7.29 -8.72
C ALA A 136 7.93 6.32 -8.64
N LEU A 137 7.66 5.03 -8.48
CA LEU A 137 8.71 4.00 -8.39
C LEU A 137 9.42 3.77 -9.73
N ARG A 138 8.67 3.66 -10.85
CA ARG A 138 9.22 3.33 -12.17
C ARG A 138 10.00 4.48 -12.80
N ASP A 139 9.49 5.70 -12.66
CA ASP A 139 10.02 6.89 -13.31
C ASP A 139 10.89 7.75 -12.36
N GLU A 140 11.00 7.38 -11.09
CA GLU A 140 11.55 8.22 -10.00
C GLU A 140 10.86 9.59 -9.97
N ASP A 141 9.53 9.58 -10.17
CA ASP A 141 8.72 10.78 -10.20
C ASP A 141 8.46 11.27 -8.76
N VAL A 142 9.26 12.25 -8.36
CA VAL A 142 9.21 12.86 -7.03
C VAL A 142 7.87 13.59 -6.79
N ASP A 143 7.28 14.18 -7.83
CA ASP A 143 6.01 14.89 -7.68
C ASP A 143 4.84 13.92 -7.52
N ALA A 144 4.84 12.80 -8.24
CA ALA A 144 3.89 11.70 -8.01
C ALA A 144 4.02 11.14 -6.59
N ALA A 145 5.24 10.88 -6.12
CA ALA A 145 5.49 10.42 -4.75
C ALA A 145 4.97 11.41 -3.70
N ARG A 146 5.26 12.70 -3.85
CA ARG A 146 4.75 13.76 -2.97
C ARG A 146 3.22 13.83 -2.97
N GLN A 147 2.59 13.59 -4.13
CA GLN A 147 1.13 13.57 -4.21
C GLN A 147 0.55 12.42 -3.38
N VAL A 148 1.12 11.21 -3.45
CA VAL A 148 0.72 10.08 -2.59
C VAL A 148 0.83 10.46 -1.11
N MET A 149 1.94 11.07 -0.70
CA MET A 149 2.17 11.47 0.69
C MET A 149 1.18 12.56 1.16
N ARG A 150 0.88 13.56 0.32
CA ARG A 150 -0.11 14.61 0.64
C ARG A 150 -1.53 14.04 0.77
N THR A 151 -1.95 13.19 -0.17
CA THR A 151 -3.28 12.57 -0.12
C THR A 151 -3.42 11.68 1.12
N HIS A 152 -2.35 11.00 1.55
CA HIS A 152 -2.38 10.27 2.82
C HIS A 152 -2.70 11.18 4.02
N GLU A 153 -2.14 12.38 4.13
CA GLU A 153 -2.46 13.31 5.23
C GLU A 153 -3.95 13.74 5.19
N GLU A 154 -4.54 13.92 4.00
CA GLU A 154 -5.98 14.16 3.87
C GLU A 154 -6.82 12.96 4.33
N VAL A 155 -6.46 11.74 3.91
CA VAL A 155 -7.12 10.50 4.33
C VAL A 155 -7.04 10.34 5.84
N LYS A 156 -5.90 10.67 6.45
CA LYS A 156 -5.68 10.61 7.89
C LYS A 156 -6.62 11.56 8.63
N ILE A 157 -6.72 12.83 8.19
CA ILE A 157 -7.62 13.84 8.80
C ILE A 157 -9.08 13.37 8.69
N ALA A 158 -9.51 12.93 7.50
CA ALA A 158 -10.88 12.45 7.30
C ALA A 158 -11.19 11.23 8.19
N SER A 159 -10.25 10.28 8.29
CA SER A 159 -10.38 9.10 9.15
C SER A 159 -10.48 9.46 10.64
N ASP A 160 -9.63 10.36 11.12
CA ASP A 160 -9.64 10.79 12.53
C ASP A 160 -10.93 11.55 12.87
N THR A 161 -11.43 12.36 11.94
CA THR A 161 -12.71 13.06 12.08
C THR A 161 -13.87 12.07 12.20
N PHE A 162 -13.94 11.08 11.30
CA PHE A 162 -14.98 10.05 11.32
C PHE A 162 -14.96 9.24 12.64
N VAL A 163 -13.78 8.76 13.03
CA VAL A 163 -13.61 7.97 14.26
C VAL A 163 -13.98 8.77 15.48
N THR A 164 -13.58 10.04 15.56
CA THR A 164 -13.93 10.93 16.68
C THR A 164 -15.45 11.16 16.75
N GLY A 165 -16.11 11.41 15.61
CA GLY A 165 -17.55 11.54 15.54
C GLY A 165 -18.29 10.29 16.01
N ALA A 166 -17.81 9.11 15.61
CA ALA A 166 -18.37 7.83 16.01
C ALA A 166 -18.28 7.58 17.54
N PHE A 167 -17.21 8.05 18.19
CA PHE A 167 -17.07 7.98 19.66
C PHE A 167 -17.97 8.97 20.42
N GLN A 168 -18.34 10.08 19.79
CA GLN A 168 -19.20 11.11 20.39
C GLN A 168 -20.70 10.86 20.16
N ASP A 169 -21.04 9.96 19.26
CA ASP A 169 -22.42 9.61 18.94
C ASP A 169 -22.95 8.56 19.92
N GLU A 170 -23.89 8.96 20.76
CA GLU A 170 -24.58 8.07 21.74
C GLU A 170 -25.43 6.98 21.03
N ALA A 171 -25.76 7.16 19.74
CA ALA A 171 -26.49 6.18 18.94
C ALA A 171 -25.58 5.13 18.26
N SER A 172 -24.26 5.17 18.53
CA SER A 172 -23.30 4.22 18.00
C SER A 172 -23.72 2.76 18.24
N ASN A 173 -23.71 1.99 17.20
CA ASN A 173 -24.18 0.60 17.18
C ASN A 173 -23.17 -0.33 16.50
N ARG A 174 -23.55 -1.59 16.24
CA ARG A 174 -22.70 -2.56 15.57
C ARG A 174 -22.24 -2.09 14.17
N HIS A 175 -23.12 -1.45 13.40
CA HIS A 175 -22.78 -0.89 12.10
C HIS A 175 -21.67 0.16 12.24
N THR A 176 -21.80 1.09 13.20
CA THR A 176 -20.76 2.09 13.49
C THR A 176 -19.40 1.45 13.77
N VAL A 177 -19.37 0.35 14.53
CA VAL A 177 -18.12 -0.39 14.81
C VAL A 177 -17.49 -0.93 13.53
N VAL A 178 -18.28 -1.55 12.66
CA VAL A 178 -17.81 -2.07 11.36
C VAL A 178 -17.25 -0.94 10.50
N GLN A 179 -17.94 0.20 10.43
CA GLN A 179 -17.48 1.37 9.68
C GLN A 179 -16.18 1.96 10.24
N VAL A 180 -16.04 2.08 11.54
CA VAL A 180 -14.80 2.53 12.20
C VAL A 180 -13.64 1.62 11.86
N MET A 181 -13.84 0.30 11.88
CA MET A 181 -12.80 -0.66 11.51
C MET A 181 -12.40 -0.54 10.03
N ALA A 182 -13.37 -0.41 9.12
CA ALA A 182 -13.12 -0.21 7.69
C ALA A 182 -12.31 1.07 7.44
N VAL A 183 -12.73 2.19 8.01
CA VAL A 183 -12.01 3.48 7.93
C VAL A 183 -10.59 3.36 8.47
N ARG A 184 -10.38 2.63 9.56
CA ARG A 184 -9.04 2.36 10.10
C ARG A 184 -8.17 1.54 9.16
N PHE A 185 -8.72 0.50 8.50
CA PHE A 185 -7.97 -0.29 7.53
C PHE A 185 -7.63 0.53 6.27
N LEU A 186 -8.58 1.29 5.74
CA LEU A 186 -8.36 2.19 4.61
C LEU A 186 -7.25 3.22 4.90
N ARG A 187 -7.28 3.83 6.09
CA ARG A 187 -6.20 4.72 6.54
C ARG A 187 -4.85 4.02 6.61
N ARG A 188 -4.79 2.75 7.08
CA ARG A 188 -3.54 1.99 7.13
C ARG A 188 -2.99 1.69 5.75
N ILE A 189 -3.86 1.31 4.80
CA ILE A 189 -3.47 1.12 3.40
C ILE A 189 -2.82 2.40 2.85
N SER A 190 -3.48 3.57 3.00
CA SER A 190 -2.91 4.83 2.53
C SER A 190 -1.59 5.19 3.23
N ALA A 191 -1.42 4.85 4.52
CA ALA A 191 -0.18 5.08 5.25
C ALA A 191 0.97 4.25 4.69
N HIS A 192 0.74 2.97 4.38
CA HIS A 192 1.77 2.11 3.80
C HIS A 192 2.10 2.52 2.35
N LEU A 193 1.12 2.94 1.54
CA LEU A 193 1.38 3.55 0.23
C LEU A 193 2.27 4.80 0.35
N SER A 194 1.99 5.67 1.33
CA SER A 194 2.81 6.85 1.63
C SER A 194 4.23 6.48 2.07
N ASN A 195 4.39 5.45 2.91
CA ASN A 195 5.71 4.97 3.33
C ASN A 195 6.53 4.50 2.12
N VAL A 196 5.93 3.70 1.22
CA VAL A 196 6.60 3.25 0.00
C VAL A 196 6.97 4.45 -0.88
N ALA A 197 6.05 5.40 -1.10
CA ALA A 197 6.31 6.61 -1.89
C ALA A 197 7.45 7.46 -1.31
N SER A 198 7.57 7.51 0.02
CA SER A 198 8.63 8.26 0.70
C SER A 198 10.04 7.79 0.34
N SER A 199 10.20 6.54 -0.12
CA SER A 199 11.50 6.02 -0.57
C SER A 199 12.03 6.68 -1.84
N VAL A 200 11.17 7.35 -2.60
CA VAL A 200 11.54 8.13 -3.79
C VAL A 200 11.99 9.55 -3.41
N VAL A 201 11.44 10.08 -2.33
CA VAL A 201 11.63 11.48 -1.89
C VAL A 201 12.70 11.60 -0.81
N ASN A 202 12.67 10.71 0.16
CA ASN A 202 13.47 10.80 1.39
C ASN A 202 14.79 10.01 1.29
N PRO A 203 15.83 10.43 2.01
CA PRO A 203 17.01 9.60 2.22
C PRO A 203 16.66 8.34 3.02
N LEU A 204 17.51 7.30 2.94
CA LEU A 204 17.27 5.95 3.47
C LEU A 204 16.86 5.91 4.95
N ASP A 205 17.50 6.75 5.77
CA ASP A 205 17.24 6.82 7.22
C ASP A 205 15.89 7.47 7.57
N ARG A 206 15.16 7.96 6.56
CA ARG A 206 13.86 8.64 6.70
C ARG A 206 12.75 8.04 5.86
N ILE A 207 12.96 6.87 5.29
CA ILE A 207 11.87 6.13 4.61
C ILE A 207 10.75 5.88 5.63
N GLY A 208 9.50 6.17 5.22
CA GLY A 208 8.34 6.15 6.11
C GLY A 208 8.12 7.43 6.92
N GLY A 209 9.02 8.40 6.83
CA GLY A 209 8.90 9.70 7.49
C GLY A 209 8.30 10.79 6.60
N LYS A 210 7.93 11.92 7.22
CA LYS A 210 7.53 13.12 6.49
C LYS A 210 8.73 13.73 5.77
N GLU A 211 8.47 14.30 4.59
CA GLU A 211 9.46 15.16 3.92
C GLU A 211 9.77 16.37 4.81
N GLN A 212 11.05 16.69 4.98
CA GLN A 212 11.45 17.92 5.64
C GLN A 212 11.70 19.00 4.58
N GLU A 213 11.14 20.18 4.84
CA GLU A 213 11.40 21.40 4.10
C GLU A 213 12.88 21.84 4.17
#